data_4a14b3097884764ab65e19ed142ac799
#
_entry.id   4a14b3097884764ab65e19ed142ac799
#
_cell.length_a   1.000
_cell.length_b   1.000
_cell.length_c   1.000
_cell.angle_alpha   90.00
_cell.angle_beta   90.00
_cell.angle_gamma   90.00
#
_symmetry.space_group_name_H-M   'P 1'
#
loop_
_entity.id
_entity.type
_entity.pdbx_description
1 polymer ?
#
loop_
_entity_poly.entity_id
_entity_poly.type
_entity_poly.pdbx_seq_one_letter_code
_entity_poly.pdbx_strand_id
1 'polypeptide(L)'
;MKAAKKPRTPGPKEGLSSTVTEPNRSVGNPSFRRPPLDEVVFGIRFEPLGNFTIPFFGLLWQKFRSEYPRVEHAPPLTAGTTLAVDAASGAPLPRLWFVNESDDELVQFQVDLLYYNWRRREKEYPRYPMIFPKFEGAKNSLESLLVELAQDPIVIVAHELTYINHIPQGQGWDTPCRRRCTSCA
;
A
#
# COMPACT_ATOMS: atom_id res chain seq x y z
N MET A 1 -66.42 -19.20 -58.37
CA MET A 1 -65.91 -19.38 -56.99
C MET A 1 -64.40 -19.60 -57.03
N LYS A 2 -63.61 -18.60 -56.59
CA LYS A 2 -62.17 -18.69 -56.63
C LYS A 2 -61.64 -19.17 -55.26
N ALA A 3 -60.92 -20.28 -55.28
CA ALA A 3 -60.32 -20.86 -54.10
C ALA A 3 -59.08 -19.99 -53.63
N ALA A 4 -59.09 -19.63 -52.38
CA ALA A 4 -58.03 -18.85 -51.74
C ALA A 4 -56.80 -19.73 -51.45
N LYS A 5 -55.60 -19.25 -51.80
CA LYS A 5 -54.29 -19.88 -51.63
C LYS A 5 -53.74 -19.55 -50.23
N LYS A 6 -53.49 -20.57 -49.45
CA LYS A 6 -53.00 -20.53 -48.09
C LYS A 6 -51.49 -20.08 -48.07
N PRO A 7 -51.06 -19.15 -47.25
CA PRO A 7 -49.63 -18.73 -47.20
C PRO A 7 -48.77 -19.81 -46.53
N ARG A 8 -47.57 -20.01 -47.09
CA ARG A 8 -46.52 -20.89 -46.57
C ARG A 8 -45.80 -20.23 -45.42
N THR A 9 -45.68 -20.93 -44.30
CA THR A 9 -44.88 -20.59 -43.13
C THR A 9 -43.39 -20.83 -43.46
N PRO A 10 -42.45 -19.89 -43.16
CA PRO A 10 -41.02 -20.14 -43.26
C PRO A 10 -40.55 -21.03 -42.13
N GLY A 11 -39.71 -22.03 -42.47
CA GLY A 11 -39.12 -22.95 -41.52
C GLY A 11 -38.01 -22.26 -40.63
N PRO A 12 -37.62 -22.91 -39.53
CA PRO A 12 -36.68 -22.34 -38.59
C PRO A 12 -35.27 -22.23 -39.19
N LYS A 13 -34.68 -21.04 -39.08
CA LYS A 13 -33.27 -20.82 -39.43
C LYS A 13 -32.42 -21.46 -38.34
N GLU A 14 -31.60 -22.43 -38.70
CA GLU A 14 -30.54 -22.96 -37.85
C GLU A 14 -29.57 -21.83 -37.49
N GLY A 15 -29.57 -21.44 -36.22
CA GLY A 15 -28.59 -20.53 -35.64
C GLY A 15 -27.25 -21.23 -35.53
N LEU A 16 -26.25 -20.76 -36.26
CA LEU A 16 -24.84 -21.09 -35.95
C LEU A 16 -24.54 -20.57 -34.56
N SER A 17 -24.53 -21.48 -33.58
CA SER A 17 -23.92 -21.26 -32.26
C SER A 17 -22.40 -21.25 -32.44
N SER A 18 -21.81 -20.08 -32.61
CA SER A 18 -20.39 -19.90 -32.44
C SER A 18 -20.07 -19.87 -30.95
N THR A 19 -19.83 -21.05 -30.39
CA THR A 19 -19.16 -21.18 -29.07
C THR A 19 -17.75 -20.61 -29.21
N VAL A 20 -17.60 -19.33 -28.93
CA VAL A 20 -16.29 -18.75 -28.65
C VAL A 20 -15.89 -19.31 -27.28
N THR A 21 -15.12 -20.38 -27.30
CA THR A 21 -14.42 -20.88 -26.12
C THR A 21 -13.34 -19.86 -25.79
N GLU A 22 -13.61 -18.94 -24.86
CA GLU A 22 -12.57 -18.13 -24.28
C GLU A 22 -11.54 -19.07 -23.64
N PRO A 23 -10.24 -18.96 -23.99
CA PRO A 23 -9.23 -19.72 -23.30
C PRO A 23 -9.18 -19.22 -21.85
N ASN A 24 -9.64 -20.06 -20.93
CA ASN A 24 -9.42 -19.88 -19.50
C ASN A 24 -7.91 -19.95 -19.23
N ARG A 25 -7.22 -18.86 -19.53
CA ARG A 25 -5.91 -18.59 -19.01
C ARG A 25 -6.11 -18.15 -17.57
N SER A 26 -6.01 -19.08 -16.64
CA SER A 26 -5.57 -18.77 -15.30
C SER A 26 -4.15 -18.20 -15.43
N VAL A 27 -4.08 -16.90 -15.68
CA VAL A 27 -2.83 -16.16 -15.62
C VAL A 27 -2.44 -16.19 -14.16
N GLY A 28 -1.65 -17.21 -13.78
CA GLY A 28 -1.04 -17.26 -12.46
C GLY A 28 -0.35 -15.91 -12.23
N ASN A 29 -0.60 -15.28 -11.10
CA ASN A 29 0.03 -14.02 -10.77
C ASN A 29 1.54 -14.16 -10.97
N PRO A 30 2.19 -13.29 -11.77
CA PRO A 30 3.62 -13.39 -12.03
C PRO A 30 4.37 -13.31 -10.71
N SER A 31 5.10 -14.36 -10.39
CA SER A 31 5.89 -14.44 -9.17
C SER A 31 7.36 -14.52 -9.52
N PHE A 32 8.10 -13.49 -9.19
CA PHE A 32 9.56 -13.50 -9.34
C PHE A 32 10.20 -14.27 -8.19
N ARG A 33 11.13 -15.17 -8.51
CA ARG A 33 11.87 -15.93 -7.51
C ARG A 33 12.69 -15.01 -6.60
N ARG A 34 13.32 -13.99 -7.18
CA ARG A 34 14.08 -12.95 -6.50
C ARG A 34 13.67 -11.58 -7.05
N PRO A 35 12.59 -10.99 -6.56
CA PRO A 35 12.19 -9.67 -7.01
C PRO A 35 13.26 -8.64 -6.60
N PRO A 36 13.50 -7.60 -7.40
CA PRO A 36 14.46 -6.54 -7.08
C PRO A 36 13.94 -5.57 -6.01
N LEU A 37 13.06 -6.05 -5.13
CA LEU A 37 12.44 -5.26 -4.08
C LEU A 37 13.47 -4.88 -3.03
N ASP A 38 13.53 -3.61 -2.73
CA ASP A 38 14.33 -3.02 -1.67
C ASP A 38 13.48 -2.70 -0.44
N GLU A 39 12.26 -2.23 -0.67
CA GLU A 39 11.31 -1.93 0.38
C GLU A 39 9.87 -2.18 -0.08
N VAL A 40 9.01 -2.58 0.86
CA VAL A 40 7.55 -2.64 0.68
C VAL A 40 6.89 -1.85 1.80
N VAL A 41 6.01 -0.93 1.43
CA VAL A 41 5.26 -0.10 2.37
C VAL A 41 3.78 -0.40 2.26
N PHE A 42 3.16 -0.73 3.38
CA PHE A 42 1.71 -0.75 3.56
C PHE A 42 1.31 0.47 4.37
N GLY A 43 0.26 1.15 3.98
CA GLY A 43 -0.13 2.33 4.69
C GLY A 43 -1.61 2.66 4.63
N ILE A 44 -2.01 3.43 5.63
CA ILE A 44 -3.27 4.17 5.62
C ILE A 44 -3.00 5.63 5.93
N ARG A 45 -3.73 6.49 5.24
CA ARG A 45 -3.93 7.88 5.65
C ARG A 45 -5.33 8.04 6.19
N PHE A 46 -5.48 8.85 7.20
CA PHE A 46 -6.75 9.09 7.86
C PHE A 46 -6.86 10.57 8.25
N GLU A 47 -8.07 11.01 8.58
CA GLU A 47 -8.28 12.36 9.08
C GLU A 47 -7.41 12.60 10.33
N PRO A 48 -6.77 13.75 10.46
CA PRO A 48 -5.88 14.04 11.59
C PRO A 48 -6.56 13.81 12.94
N LEU A 49 -5.89 13.10 13.84
CA LEU A 49 -6.35 12.86 15.20
C LEU A 49 -6.25 14.16 16.02
N GLY A 50 -7.33 14.94 16.08
CA GLY A 50 -7.34 16.31 16.62
C GLY A 50 -6.98 16.42 18.11
N ASN A 51 -7.23 15.37 18.89
CA ASN A 51 -6.94 15.32 20.32
C ASN A 51 -5.74 14.44 20.68
N PHE A 52 -4.94 14.03 19.69
CA PHE A 52 -3.75 13.21 19.93
C PHE A 52 -2.60 14.09 20.39
N THR A 53 -2.07 13.84 21.59
CA THR A 53 -1.06 14.66 22.26
C THR A 53 0.28 13.95 22.30
N ILE A 54 1.38 14.68 22.59
CA ILE A 54 2.73 14.12 22.66
C ILE A 54 2.83 12.91 23.59
N PRO A 55 2.24 12.88 24.81
CA PRO A 55 2.27 11.71 25.67
C PRO A 55 1.69 10.43 25.06
N PHE A 56 0.71 10.56 24.14
CA PHE A 56 0.07 9.41 23.50
C PHE A 56 1.01 8.67 22.54
N PHE A 57 2.00 9.34 21.95
CA PHE A 57 3.05 8.68 21.19
C PHE A 57 3.84 7.69 22.03
N GLY A 58 4.10 8.02 23.32
CA GLY A 58 4.74 7.10 24.25
C GLY A 58 3.87 5.88 24.59
N LEU A 59 2.55 6.07 24.74
CA LEU A 59 1.60 4.99 24.93
C LEU A 59 1.48 4.10 23.69
N LEU A 60 1.50 4.70 22.50
CA LEU A 60 1.52 3.94 21.24
C LEU A 60 2.81 3.11 21.13
N TRP A 61 3.97 3.69 21.46
CA TRP A 61 5.22 2.92 21.52
C TRP A 61 5.15 1.74 22.49
N GLN A 62 4.49 1.87 23.63
CA GLN A 62 4.28 0.76 24.58
C GLN A 62 3.60 -0.46 23.90
N LYS A 63 2.71 -0.22 22.95
CA LYS A 63 2.06 -1.29 22.18
C LYS A 63 3.02 -2.01 21.23
N PHE A 64 4.02 -1.30 20.74
CA PHE A 64 4.95 -1.80 19.72
C PHE A 64 6.30 -2.27 20.28
N ARG A 65 6.71 -1.82 21.45
CA ARG A 65 8.10 -1.92 21.93
C ARG A 65 8.65 -3.34 22.04
N SER A 66 7.80 -4.37 22.16
CA SER A 66 8.24 -5.76 22.20
C SER A 66 8.81 -6.24 20.86
N GLU A 67 8.28 -5.72 19.76
CA GLU A 67 8.71 -6.06 18.40
C GLU A 67 9.57 -4.95 17.78
N TYR A 68 9.30 -3.69 18.14
CA TYR A 68 9.95 -2.50 17.61
C TYR A 68 10.52 -1.63 18.76
N PRO A 69 11.61 -2.05 19.38
CA PRO A 69 12.15 -1.40 20.59
C PRO A 69 12.78 -0.03 20.34
N ARG A 70 13.26 0.23 19.11
CA ARG A 70 13.93 1.51 18.80
C ARG A 70 12.91 2.54 18.31
N VAL A 71 13.11 3.78 18.74
CA VAL A 71 12.29 4.92 18.29
C VAL A 71 13.20 5.92 17.60
N GLU A 72 12.84 6.32 16.39
CA GLU A 72 13.54 7.31 15.61
C GLU A 72 12.60 8.43 15.20
N HIS A 73 13.11 9.66 15.17
CA HIS A 73 12.38 10.82 14.68
C HIS A 73 12.58 10.97 13.17
N ALA A 74 11.49 11.16 12.44
CA ALA A 74 11.53 11.41 11.01
C ALA A 74 10.91 12.79 10.70
N PRO A 75 11.31 13.43 9.60
CA PRO A 75 10.63 14.63 9.14
C PRO A 75 9.14 14.34 8.87
N PRO A 76 8.22 15.23 9.27
CA PRO A 76 6.81 15.07 8.98
C PRO A 76 6.56 14.95 7.47
N LEU A 77 5.65 14.05 7.08
CA LEU A 77 5.13 14.00 5.72
C LEU A 77 3.97 15.00 5.62
N THR A 78 4.23 16.11 4.96
CA THR A 78 3.19 17.14 4.75
C THR A 78 2.42 16.80 3.48
N ALA A 79 1.17 16.39 3.64
CA ALA A 79 0.21 16.33 2.51
C ALA A 79 -0.37 17.74 2.20
N GLY A 80 0.15 18.76 2.86
CA GLY A 80 -0.26 20.16 2.79
C GLY A 80 0.69 21.04 3.59
N THR A 81 0.36 22.32 3.74
CA THR A 81 1.21 23.35 4.35
C THR A 81 1.12 23.43 5.88
N THR A 82 0.24 22.66 6.52
CA THR A 82 -0.01 22.78 7.96
C THR A 82 0.62 21.62 8.72
N LEU A 83 1.55 21.93 9.63
CA LEU A 83 2.05 20.97 10.61
C LEU A 83 1.03 20.79 11.73
N ALA A 84 0.73 19.55 12.08
CA ALA A 84 -0.08 19.27 13.27
C ALA A 84 0.70 19.68 14.53
N VAL A 85 0.00 20.29 15.46
CA VAL A 85 0.58 20.75 16.74
C VAL A 85 -0.16 20.13 17.92
N ASP A 86 0.56 19.90 18.99
CA ASP A 86 0.00 19.46 20.26
C ASP A 86 -0.88 20.60 20.85
N ALA A 87 -2.14 20.29 21.10
CA ALA A 87 -3.12 21.28 21.58
C ALA A 87 -2.76 21.88 22.97
N ALA A 88 -2.02 21.14 23.80
CA ALA A 88 -1.65 21.59 25.13
C ALA A 88 -0.40 22.46 25.14
N SER A 89 0.58 22.14 24.32
CA SER A 89 1.89 22.81 24.33
C SER A 89 2.15 23.72 23.12
N GLY A 90 1.37 23.57 22.03
CA GLY A 90 1.63 24.22 20.75
C GLY A 90 2.86 23.69 20.00
N ALA A 91 3.52 22.67 20.53
CA ALA A 91 4.68 22.05 19.89
C ALA A 91 4.29 21.24 18.65
N PRO A 92 5.10 21.20 17.58
CA PRO A 92 4.86 20.34 16.45
C PRO A 92 4.80 18.88 16.88
N LEU A 93 3.75 18.15 16.41
CA LEU A 93 3.63 16.73 16.64
C LEU A 93 4.66 15.97 15.78
N PRO A 94 5.35 14.97 16.34
CA PRO A 94 6.40 14.26 15.65
C PRO A 94 5.83 13.27 14.64
N ARG A 95 6.66 12.89 13.65
CA ARG A 95 6.58 11.62 12.96
C ARG A 95 7.61 10.68 13.56
N LEU A 96 7.14 9.53 14.04
CA LEU A 96 8.01 8.53 14.66
C LEU A 96 8.11 7.27 13.81
N TRP A 97 9.28 6.68 13.84
CA TRP A 97 9.56 5.33 13.36
C TRP A 97 9.81 4.43 14.55
N PHE A 98 9.05 3.37 14.67
CA PHE A 98 9.28 2.28 15.61
C PHE A 98 9.95 1.15 14.84
N VAL A 99 11.21 0.89 15.13
CA VAL A 99 12.08 0.04 14.32
C VAL A 99 12.46 -1.22 15.09
N ASN A 100 12.41 -2.38 14.43
CA ASN A 100 12.82 -3.64 15.03
C ASN A 100 14.35 -3.74 15.20
N GLU A 101 14.83 -4.75 15.92
CA GLU A 101 16.26 -4.91 16.20
C GLU A 101 17.09 -5.18 14.93
N SER A 102 16.53 -5.93 13.97
CA SER A 102 17.22 -6.26 12.72
C SER A 102 17.16 -5.18 11.64
N ASP A 103 16.49 -4.08 11.91
CA ASP A 103 16.33 -2.94 10.98
C ASP A 103 15.63 -3.30 9.65
N ASP A 104 15.00 -4.45 9.59
CA ASP A 104 14.29 -4.91 8.38
C ASP A 104 12.79 -4.62 8.40
N GLU A 105 12.25 -4.18 9.54
CA GLU A 105 10.85 -3.82 9.69
C GLU A 105 10.70 -2.56 10.55
N LEU A 106 9.74 -1.72 10.19
CA LEU A 106 9.37 -0.58 11.02
C LEU A 106 7.89 -0.21 10.87
N VAL A 107 7.34 0.40 11.91
CA VAL A 107 6.05 1.06 11.89
C VAL A 107 6.27 2.56 11.96
N GLN A 108 5.66 3.31 11.05
CA GLN A 108 5.71 4.76 11.04
C GLN A 108 4.37 5.30 11.50
N PHE A 109 4.40 6.26 12.39
CA PHE A 109 3.20 6.93 12.85
C PHE A 109 3.36 8.45 12.84
N GLN A 110 2.35 9.10 12.35
CA GLN A 110 2.05 10.52 12.45
C GLN A 110 0.55 10.64 12.70
N VAL A 111 0.07 11.76 13.18
CA VAL A 111 -1.34 11.91 13.57
C VAL A 111 -2.38 11.75 12.46
N ASP A 112 -1.94 11.62 11.21
CA ASP A 112 -2.76 11.45 10.02
C ASP A 112 -2.32 10.26 9.15
N LEU A 113 -1.35 9.45 9.62
CA LEU A 113 -0.89 8.27 8.88
C LEU A 113 -0.34 7.18 9.78
N LEU A 114 -0.50 5.94 9.33
CA LEU A 114 0.16 4.76 9.87
C LEU A 114 0.70 3.93 8.70
N TYR A 115 2.01 3.70 8.69
CA TYR A 115 2.67 2.86 7.70
C TYR A 115 3.44 1.74 8.37
N TYR A 116 3.45 0.57 7.73
CA TYR A 116 4.37 -0.53 8.02
C TYR A 116 5.29 -0.69 6.82
N ASN A 117 6.60 -0.78 7.08
CA ASN A 117 7.62 -0.99 6.07
C ASN A 117 8.36 -2.30 6.34
N TRP A 118 8.47 -3.13 5.31
CA TRP A 118 9.51 -4.13 5.24
C TRP A 118 10.66 -3.58 4.38
N ARG A 119 11.90 -3.71 4.85
CA ARG A 119 13.11 -3.25 4.16
C ARG A 119 14.04 -4.43 3.92
N ARG A 120 14.64 -4.50 2.73
CA ARG A 120 15.67 -5.49 2.46
C ARG A 120 16.90 -5.18 3.30
N ARG A 121 17.30 -6.16 4.11
CA ARG A 121 18.57 -6.24 4.79
C ARG A 121 19.22 -7.55 4.40
N GLU A 122 19.45 -8.43 5.33
CA GLU A 122 20.03 -9.76 5.08
C GLU A 122 18.98 -10.79 4.63
N LYS A 123 17.71 -10.59 4.96
CA LYS A 123 16.62 -11.53 4.68
C LYS A 123 16.02 -11.33 3.29
N GLU A 124 15.58 -12.42 2.69
CA GLU A 124 14.79 -12.39 1.46
C GLU A 124 13.37 -11.84 1.74
N TYR A 125 12.75 -11.32 0.69
CA TYR A 125 11.38 -10.79 0.77
C TYR A 125 10.38 -11.88 1.20
N PRO A 126 9.72 -11.73 2.36
CA PRO A 126 8.88 -12.78 2.93
C PRO A 126 7.53 -12.98 2.23
N ARG A 127 7.21 -12.17 1.21
CA ARG A 127 5.98 -12.14 0.43
C ARG A 127 4.81 -11.47 1.15
N TYR A 128 3.86 -10.98 0.34
CA TYR A 128 2.67 -10.24 0.79
C TYR A 128 1.91 -10.95 1.93
N PRO A 129 1.57 -12.26 1.83
CA PRO A 129 0.77 -12.91 2.88
C PRO A 129 1.46 -12.97 4.26
N MET A 130 2.78 -12.82 4.30
CA MET A 130 3.53 -12.85 5.56
C MET A 130 3.70 -11.46 6.19
N ILE A 131 3.72 -10.41 5.38
CA ILE A 131 3.97 -9.05 5.88
C ILE A 131 2.68 -8.24 6.07
N PHE A 132 1.64 -8.50 5.28
CA PHE A 132 0.36 -7.79 5.42
C PHE A 132 -0.27 -7.95 6.82
N PRO A 133 -0.28 -9.13 7.47
CA PRO A 133 -0.79 -9.27 8.84
C PRO A 133 -0.06 -8.42 9.87
N LYS A 134 1.22 -8.08 9.65
CA LYS A 134 1.96 -7.18 10.54
C LYS A 134 1.46 -5.75 10.47
N PHE A 135 1.15 -5.27 9.26
CA PHE A 135 0.48 -4.00 9.08
C PHE A 135 -0.91 -3.98 9.77
N GLU A 136 -1.70 -5.05 9.59
CA GLU A 136 -3.00 -5.17 10.27
C GLU A 136 -2.83 -5.16 11.79
N GLY A 137 -1.83 -5.85 12.32
CA GLY A 137 -1.49 -5.84 13.74
C GLY A 137 -1.14 -4.45 14.26
N ALA A 138 -0.36 -3.68 13.49
CA ALA A 138 -0.03 -2.30 13.83
C ALA A 138 -1.26 -1.39 13.82
N LYS A 139 -2.14 -1.55 12.82
CA LYS A 139 -3.42 -0.82 12.74
C LYS A 139 -4.32 -1.14 13.93
N ASN A 140 -4.50 -2.42 14.25
CA ASN A 140 -5.32 -2.86 15.38
C ASN A 140 -4.78 -2.33 16.72
N SER A 141 -3.45 -2.24 16.87
CA SER A 141 -2.80 -1.66 18.06
C SER A 141 -3.10 -0.17 18.21
N LEU A 142 -3.10 0.58 17.13
CA LEU A 142 -3.51 1.99 17.12
C LEU A 142 -4.99 2.12 17.49
N GLU A 143 -5.87 1.36 16.86
CA GLU A 143 -7.32 1.41 17.11
C GLU A 143 -7.64 1.04 18.59
N SER A 144 -6.97 0.00 19.11
CA SER A 144 -7.09 -0.36 20.54
C SER A 144 -6.67 0.77 21.47
N LEU A 145 -5.56 1.44 21.15
CA LEU A 145 -5.11 2.59 21.96
C LEU A 145 -6.11 3.75 21.91
N LEU A 146 -6.67 4.07 20.75
CA LEU A 146 -7.67 5.14 20.63
C LEU A 146 -8.90 4.84 21.50
N VAL A 147 -9.36 3.59 21.52
CA VAL A 147 -10.46 3.18 22.41
C VAL A 147 -10.08 3.34 23.90
N GLU A 148 -8.87 2.91 24.29
CA GLU A 148 -8.37 3.05 25.66
C GLU A 148 -8.27 4.52 26.12
N LEU A 149 -7.98 5.41 25.17
CA LEU A 149 -7.85 6.85 25.41
C LEU A 149 -9.17 7.62 25.24
N ALA A 150 -10.28 6.93 24.99
CA ALA A 150 -11.58 7.52 24.66
C ALA A 150 -11.49 8.55 23.51
N GLN A 151 -10.64 8.27 22.53
CA GLN A 151 -10.50 9.06 21.30
C GLN A 151 -11.46 8.57 20.23
N ASP A 152 -11.74 9.44 19.25
CA ASP A 152 -12.52 9.08 18.08
C ASP A 152 -11.81 8.00 17.24
N PRO A 153 -12.57 7.12 16.57
CA PRO A 153 -11.99 6.13 15.66
C PRO A 153 -11.35 6.81 14.46
N ILE A 154 -10.35 6.13 13.86
CA ILE A 154 -9.73 6.63 12.63
C ILE A 154 -10.73 6.66 11.47
N VAL A 155 -10.76 7.75 10.72
CA VAL A 155 -11.52 7.90 9.46
C VAL A 155 -10.53 7.78 8.30
N ILE A 156 -10.45 6.59 7.70
CA ILE A 156 -9.48 6.32 6.64
C ILE A 156 -9.87 7.08 5.36
N VAL A 157 -8.92 7.84 4.81
CA VAL A 157 -9.07 8.60 3.57
C VAL A 157 -8.32 7.97 2.39
N ALA A 158 -7.26 7.17 2.67
CA ALA A 158 -6.52 6.46 1.62
C ALA A 158 -5.86 5.19 2.16
N HIS A 159 -5.75 4.19 1.28
CA HIS A 159 -4.89 3.03 1.46
C HIS A 159 -3.72 3.13 0.49
N GLU A 160 -2.52 2.83 0.96
CA GLU A 160 -1.30 2.91 0.16
C GLU A 160 -0.57 1.57 0.18
N LEU A 161 -0.10 1.14 -1.00
CA LEU A 161 0.80 0.01 -1.15
C LEU A 161 1.91 0.41 -2.13
N THR A 162 3.12 0.47 -1.62
CA THR A 162 4.28 0.89 -2.41
C THR A 162 5.34 -0.21 -2.43
N TYR A 163 5.83 -0.51 -3.63
CA TYR A 163 6.97 -1.40 -3.87
C TYR A 163 8.14 -0.58 -4.39
N ILE A 164 9.21 -0.51 -3.63
CA ILE A 164 10.44 0.17 -4.02
C ILE A 164 11.40 -0.89 -4.58
N ASN A 165 11.75 -0.75 -5.85
CA ASN A 165 12.63 -1.68 -6.55
C ASN A 165 13.98 -1.02 -6.77
N HIS A 166 15.07 -1.75 -6.46
CA HIS A 166 16.41 -1.37 -6.82
C HIS A 166 16.89 -2.27 -7.96
N ILE A 167 17.04 -1.69 -9.14
CA ILE A 167 17.53 -2.36 -10.34
C ILE A 167 18.90 -1.78 -10.68
N PRO A 168 20.01 -2.44 -10.31
CA PRO A 168 21.36 -1.98 -10.61
C PRO A 168 21.59 -1.88 -12.12
N GLN A 169 22.49 -0.99 -12.53
CA GLN A 169 22.94 -0.91 -13.92
C GLN A 169 23.53 -2.27 -14.35
N GLY A 170 23.22 -2.67 -15.59
CA GLY A 170 23.59 -3.99 -16.13
C GLY A 170 22.59 -5.11 -15.82
N GLN A 171 21.52 -4.82 -15.05
CA GLN A 171 20.43 -5.75 -14.77
C GLN A 171 19.11 -5.28 -15.43
N GLY A 172 19.09 -5.34 -16.77
CA GLY A 172 17.92 -4.95 -17.55
C GLY A 172 17.92 -3.50 -18.07
N TRP A 173 18.89 -2.71 -17.70
CA TRP A 173 19.15 -1.40 -18.30
C TRP A 173 20.66 -1.12 -18.34
N ASP A 174 21.11 -0.51 -19.45
CA ASP A 174 22.46 -0.02 -19.62
C ASP A 174 22.46 1.52 -19.58
N THR A 175 23.65 2.11 -19.60
CA THR A 175 23.78 3.56 -19.69
C THR A 175 22.88 4.09 -20.82
N PRO A 176 22.06 5.13 -20.58
CA PRO A 176 21.24 5.70 -21.65
C PRO A 176 22.13 5.98 -22.84
N CYS A 177 21.85 5.34 -23.98
CA CYS A 177 22.52 5.66 -25.23
C CYS A 177 22.27 7.15 -25.46
N ARG A 178 23.27 7.98 -25.25
CA ARG A 178 23.26 9.37 -25.75
C ARG A 178 23.22 9.27 -27.28
N ARG A 179 22.03 9.14 -27.85
CA ARG A 179 21.84 9.39 -29.27
C ARG A 179 22.30 10.84 -29.47
N ARG A 180 23.51 10.99 -29.97
CA ARG A 180 23.91 12.25 -30.61
C ARG A 180 22.89 12.47 -31.70
N CYS A 181 22.04 13.46 -31.54
CA CYS A 181 21.22 13.97 -32.58
C CYS A 181 22.21 14.58 -33.64
N THR A 182 22.59 13.79 -34.63
CA THR A 182 23.42 14.24 -35.76
C THR A 182 22.54 14.80 -36.88
N SER A 183 21.51 15.56 -36.55
CA SER A 183 20.68 16.25 -37.54
C SER A 183 20.29 17.64 -37.03
N CYS A 184 21.30 18.50 -36.86
CA CYS A 184 21.20 19.95 -36.91
C CYS A 184 22.50 20.44 -37.55
N ALA A 185 22.53 20.38 -38.87
CA ALA A 185 23.38 21.15 -39.74
C ALA A 185 22.50 21.66 -40.91
#